data_449f7801e29179134a40bb37e49b5e39
#
_entry.id   449f7801e29179134a40bb37e49b5e39
#
_cell.length_a   1.000
_cell.length_b   1.000
_cell.length_c   1.000
_cell.angle_alpha   90.00
_cell.angle_beta   90.00
_cell.angle_gamma   90.00
#
_symmetry.space_group_name_H-M   'P 1'
#
loop_
_entity.id
_entity.type
_entity.pdbx_description
1 polymer ?
#
loop_
_entity_poly.entity_id
_entity_poly.type
_entity_poly.pdbx_seq_one_letter_code
_entity_poly.pdbx_strand_id
1 'polypeptide(L)'
;MGRVGVLLLNLGGPEQLEDVRPFLFNLFSDPEIIRLPVPWLQKPLAWMISSSRAKQSQENYSQIGGGSPLRRITEEQAQALKESLQHKGQDVELYIGMRYWYPFTEEAIARIKRDGIDELVVLPLYPQFSISTSGSSFRLLEKLWEEDPSLERIRYTAIPSWYARPGYVKAMAELIANELDQLPDPSQGHIFFSAHGVPVSYVEEAGDPYQREIEHCVDLIVQALGRPNQHTLAYQSRVGPVEWLQPYTEDAIEELAESGVKALVVVPISFVSEHIETLQEIDIEYREIAEESGIETFRRVPALNTHPGFIDDMANMVIDALGSPRRLFSDVVHPEKKFKMYPQERSAWGLTPVAEVWNGRLAMLGFFALLLELVSGHGPLHLVGLL
;
A
#
# COMPACT_ATOMS: atom_id res chain seq x y z
N MET A 1 2.46 -10.39 -35.01
CA MET A 1 1.92 -9.84 -33.77
C MET A 1 3.01 -9.01 -33.11
N GLY A 2 2.66 -7.88 -32.52
CA GLY A 2 3.64 -7.09 -31.75
C GLY A 2 4.08 -7.85 -30.50
N ARG A 3 5.24 -7.47 -29.92
CA ARG A 3 5.71 -8.07 -28.66
C ARG A 3 4.88 -7.56 -27.49
N VAL A 4 4.36 -8.49 -26.70
CA VAL A 4 3.53 -8.19 -25.54
C VAL A 4 4.36 -8.25 -24.25
N GLY A 5 4.20 -7.24 -23.40
CA GLY A 5 4.79 -7.22 -22.07
C GLY A 5 3.73 -7.11 -20.98
N VAL A 6 4.05 -7.58 -19.79
CA VAL A 6 3.27 -7.35 -18.57
C VAL A 6 4.18 -6.70 -17.55
N LEU A 7 3.79 -5.55 -17.03
CA LEU A 7 4.48 -4.83 -15.97
C LEU A 7 3.75 -5.05 -14.64
N LEU A 8 4.36 -5.81 -13.74
CA LEU A 8 3.91 -5.95 -12.37
C LEU A 8 4.42 -4.76 -11.55
N LEU A 9 3.52 -4.08 -10.86
CA LEU A 9 3.86 -2.96 -9.98
C LEU A 9 3.71 -3.37 -8.53
N ASN A 10 4.71 -3.01 -7.71
CA ASN A 10 4.67 -3.22 -6.28
C ASN A 10 5.39 -2.09 -5.54
N LEU A 11 5.28 -2.06 -4.19
CA LEU A 11 5.84 -1.02 -3.35
C LEU A 11 7.38 -1.04 -3.36
N GLY A 12 7.96 -2.23 -3.28
CA GLY A 12 9.37 -2.43 -2.98
C GLY A 12 9.62 -2.50 -1.48
N GLY A 13 10.80 -2.95 -1.11
CA GLY A 13 11.23 -3.04 0.27
C GLY A 13 12.75 -3.23 0.37
N PRO A 14 13.37 -2.89 1.51
CA PRO A 14 14.80 -3.03 1.70
C PRO A 14 15.19 -4.51 1.70
N GLU A 15 16.25 -4.87 0.97
CA GLU A 15 16.70 -6.26 0.87
C GLU A 15 17.64 -6.64 2.05
N GLN A 16 18.22 -5.65 2.69
CA GLN A 16 19.11 -5.78 3.86
C GLN A 16 18.94 -4.57 4.79
N LEU A 17 19.47 -4.66 6.01
CA LEU A 17 19.25 -3.63 7.02
C LEU A 17 19.83 -2.25 6.63
N GLU A 18 20.89 -2.22 5.86
CA GLU A 18 21.53 -0.99 5.36
C GLU A 18 20.60 -0.23 4.38
N ASP A 19 19.73 -0.95 3.69
CA ASP A 19 18.77 -0.39 2.72
C ASP A 19 17.59 0.28 3.38
N VAL A 20 17.30 0.02 4.65
CA VAL A 20 16.10 0.49 5.37
C VAL A 20 15.99 2.01 5.32
N ARG A 21 17.05 2.73 5.68
CA ARG A 21 17.00 4.20 5.70
C ARG A 21 16.82 4.82 4.31
N PRO A 22 17.58 4.42 3.26
CA PRO A 22 17.35 4.90 1.90
C PRO A 22 15.95 4.56 1.37
N PHE A 23 15.44 3.37 1.66
CA PHE A 23 14.06 2.98 1.32
C PHE A 23 13.03 3.91 1.97
N LEU A 24 13.13 4.14 3.29
CA LEU A 24 12.25 5.06 4.00
C LEU A 24 12.34 6.48 3.46
N PHE A 25 13.55 6.92 3.06
CA PHE A 25 13.71 8.23 2.44
C PHE A 25 12.96 8.33 1.11
N ASN A 26 13.04 7.32 0.26
CA ASN A 26 12.29 7.27 -1.00
C ASN A 26 10.77 7.28 -0.75
N LEU A 27 10.31 6.45 0.19
CA LEU A 27 8.89 6.34 0.57
C LEU A 27 8.35 7.70 1.05
N PHE A 28 9.01 8.35 2.01
CA PHE A 28 8.56 9.63 2.56
C PHE A 28 8.82 10.83 1.66
N SER A 29 9.62 10.65 0.60
CA SER A 29 9.81 11.66 -0.45
C SER A 29 8.65 11.71 -1.44
N ASP A 30 7.75 10.72 -1.44
CA ASP A 30 6.58 10.72 -2.30
C ASP A 30 5.50 11.66 -1.74
N PRO A 31 5.06 12.67 -2.52
CA PRO A 31 3.95 13.56 -2.13
C PRO A 31 2.61 12.82 -1.93
N GLU A 32 2.48 11.59 -2.46
CA GLU A 32 1.29 10.77 -2.27
C GLU A 32 1.23 10.14 -0.88
N ILE A 33 2.38 9.96 -0.25
CA ILE A 33 2.50 9.38 1.10
C ILE A 33 2.47 10.48 2.16
N ILE A 34 3.25 11.56 1.96
CA ILE A 34 3.23 12.72 2.86
C ILE A 34 2.91 13.96 2.04
N ARG A 35 1.73 14.51 2.22
CA ARG A 35 1.28 15.71 1.52
C ARG A 35 1.70 16.96 2.27
N LEU A 36 2.59 17.73 1.65
CA LEU A 36 3.00 19.02 2.16
C LEU A 36 2.47 20.14 1.26
N PRO A 37 2.01 21.26 1.86
CA PRO A 37 1.59 22.43 1.10
C PRO A 37 2.77 23.12 0.38
N VAL A 38 4.00 22.79 0.78
CA VAL A 38 5.24 23.42 0.30
C VAL A 38 6.18 22.34 -0.24
N PRO A 39 6.24 22.15 -1.57
CA PRO A 39 6.98 21.03 -2.19
C PRO A 39 8.47 20.97 -1.86
N TRP A 40 9.15 22.11 -1.69
CA TRP A 40 10.58 22.13 -1.37
C TRP A 40 10.93 21.61 0.03
N LEU A 41 9.96 21.52 0.94
CA LEU A 41 10.13 20.89 2.27
C LEU A 41 10.04 19.36 2.24
N GLN A 42 9.59 18.75 1.13
CA GLN A 42 9.36 17.31 1.03
C GLN A 42 10.62 16.51 1.35
N LYS A 43 11.73 16.77 0.66
CA LYS A 43 12.98 16.04 0.86
C LYS A 43 13.62 16.28 2.24
N PRO A 44 13.71 17.51 2.78
CA PRO A 44 14.16 17.74 4.14
C PRO A 44 13.34 16.99 5.21
N LEU A 45 12.00 16.99 5.08
CA LEU A 45 11.14 16.25 5.99
C LEU A 45 11.32 14.74 5.84
N ALA A 46 11.38 14.22 4.62
CA ALA A 46 11.63 12.81 4.35
C ALA A 46 12.96 12.35 4.96
N TRP A 47 14.02 13.16 4.84
CA TRP A 47 15.31 12.88 5.46
C TRP A 47 15.22 12.81 6.98
N MET A 48 14.52 13.74 7.61
CA MET A 48 14.34 13.78 9.06
C MET A 48 13.56 12.56 9.54
N ILE A 49 12.41 12.25 8.91
CA ILE A 49 11.57 11.11 9.29
C ILE A 49 12.32 9.79 9.06
N SER A 50 12.96 9.62 7.89
CA SER A 50 13.71 8.39 7.60
C SER A 50 14.86 8.17 8.58
N SER A 51 15.54 9.25 8.99
CA SER A 51 16.64 9.16 9.95
C SER A 51 16.17 8.80 11.36
N SER A 52 15.04 9.37 11.81
CA SER A 52 14.48 9.08 13.14
C SER A 52 13.87 7.67 13.23
N ARG A 53 13.28 7.18 12.14
CA ARG A 53 12.63 5.86 12.10
C ARG A 53 13.56 4.70 11.72
N ALA A 54 14.72 4.98 11.14
CA ALA A 54 15.61 3.96 10.58
C ALA A 54 15.93 2.85 11.59
N LYS A 55 16.29 3.22 12.82
CA LYS A 55 16.69 2.24 13.85
C LYS A 55 15.55 1.28 14.20
N GLN A 56 14.37 1.81 14.51
CA GLN A 56 13.20 0.98 14.83
C GLN A 56 12.82 0.09 13.65
N SER A 57 12.81 0.64 12.43
CA SER A 57 12.52 -0.16 11.24
C SER A 57 13.57 -1.25 11.00
N GLN A 58 14.86 -0.99 11.24
CA GLN A 58 15.89 -2.03 11.16
C GLN A 58 15.68 -3.14 12.20
N GLU A 59 15.27 -2.80 13.42
CA GLU A 59 14.92 -3.76 14.46
C GLU A 59 13.73 -4.64 13.99
N ASN A 60 12.68 -4.04 13.42
CA ASN A 60 11.54 -4.76 12.88
C ASN A 60 11.93 -5.68 11.70
N TYR A 61 12.74 -5.19 10.75
CA TYR A 61 13.25 -6.04 9.66
C TYR A 61 14.15 -7.16 10.14
N SER A 62 14.93 -6.95 11.21
CA SER A 62 15.79 -8.00 11.79
C SER A 62 14.97 -9.20 12.31
N GLN A 63 13.75 -8.97 12.83
CA GLN A 63 12.85 -10.01 13.31
C GLN A 63 12.32 -10.92 12.21
N ILE A 64 12.32 -10.45 10.94
CA ILE A 64 11.83 -11.19 9.78
C ILE A 64 12.94 -11.68 8.85
N GLY A 65 14.20 -11.70 9.33
CA GLY A 65 15.32 -12.23 8.57
C GLY A 65 16.29 -11.20 8.00
N GLY A 66 16.15 -9.91 8.37
CA GLY A 66 17.10 -8.85 8.04
C GLY A 66 16.79 -8.05 6.78
N GLY A 67 15.68 -8.37 6.09
CA GLY A 67 15.20 -7.65 4.91
C GLY A 67 13.79 -8.05 4.50
N SER A 68 13.24 -7.35 3.52
CA SER A 68 11.93 -7.66 2.97
C SER A 68 11.99 -8.81 1.96
N PRO A 69 11.13 -9.84 2.08
CA PRO A 69 11.04 -10.89 1.06
C PRO A 69 10.29 -10.44 -0.19
N LEU A 70 9.76 -9.22 -0.22
CA LEU A 70 8.81 -8.74 -1.24
C LEU A 70 9.35 -8.85 -2.66
N ARG A 71 10.62 -8.50 -2.89
CA ARG A 71 11.23 -8.60 -4.22
C ARG A 71 11.28 -10.06 -4.70
N ARG A 72 11.83 -10.95 -3.88
CA ARG A 72 11.93 -12.38 -4.22
C ARG A 72 10.56 -12.97 -4.52
N ILE A 73 9.55 -12.69 -3.68
CA ILE A 73 8.18 -13.18 -3.89
C ILE A 73 7.58 -12.60 -5.17
N THR A 74 7.80 -11.32 -5.47
CA THR A 74 7.31 -10.71 -6.72
C THR A 74 7.99 -11.33 -7.95
N GLU A 75 9.28 -11.68 -7.88
CA GLU A 75 9.99 -12.40 -8.93
C GLU A 75 9.42 -13.83 -9.13
N GLU A 76 9.12 -14.53 -8.03
CA GLU A 76 8.46 -15.83 -8.06
C GLU A 76 7.04 -15.75 -8.67
N GLN A 77 6.26 -14.71 -8.30
CA GLN A 77 4.95 -14.44 -8.90
C GLN A 77 5.05 -14.14 -10.40
N ALA A 78 6.03 -13.34 -10.82
CA ALA A 78 6.26 -13.03 -12.23
C ALA A 78 6.62 -14.30 -13.02
N GLN A 79 7.48 -15.14 -12.48
CA GLN A 79 7.84 -16.40 -13.12
C GLN A 79 6.65 -17.35 -13.25
N ALA A 80 5.90 -17.55 -12.17
CA ALA A 80 4.70 -18.41 -12.17
C ALA A 80 3.61 -17.87 -13.12
N LEU A 81 3.44 -16.55 -13.17
CA LEU A 81 2.51 -15.90 -14.11
C LEU A 81 2.95 -16.11 -15.56
N LYS A 82 4.25 -15.98 -15.86
CA LYS A 82 4.79 -16.24 -17.20
C LYS A 82 4.48 -17.67 -17.66
N GLU A 83 4.73 -18.64 -16.79
CA GLU A 83 4.44 -20.05 -17.07
C GLU A 83 2.94 -20.30 -17.29
N SER A 84 2.07 -19.73 -16.44
CA SER A 84 0.62 -19.85 -16.61
C SER A 84 0.14 -19.23 -17.92
N LEU A 85 0.65 -18.05 -18.30
CA LEU A 85 0.34 -17.41 -19.59
C LEU A 85 0.81 -18.25 -20.77
N GLN A 86 2.01 -18.82 -20.72
CA GLN A 86 2.53 -19.71 -21.75
C GLN A 86 1.64 -20.96 -21.92
N HIS A 87 1.20 -21.59 -20.84
CA HIS A 87 0.27 -22.71 -20.88
C HIS A 87 -1.09 -22.33 -21.52
N LYS A 88 -1.49 -21.06 -21.40
CA LYS A 88 -2.70 -20.51 -22.05
C LYS A 88 -2.44 -20.00 -23.48
N GLY A 89 -1.25 -20.26 -24.03
CA GLY A 89 -0.89 -19.88 -25.40
C GLY A 89 -0.53 -18.41 -25.59
N GLN A 90 -0.22 -17.70 -24.51
CA GLN A 90 0.23 -16.30 -24.54
C GLN A 90 1.75 -16.25 -24.38
N ASP A 91 2.44 -15.68 -25.36
CA ASP A 91 3.88 -15.41 -25.30
C ASP A 91 4.10 -13.96 -24.88
N VAL A 92 4.49 -13.77 -23.62
CA VAL A 92 4.65 -12.45 -23.02
C VAL A 92 5.97 -12.32 -22.27
N GLU A 93 6.49 -11.09 -22.20
CA GLU A 93 7.63 -10.76 -21.35
C GLU A 93 7.15 -10.12 -20.04
N LEU A 94 7.71 -10.56 -18.91
CA LEU A 94 7.38 -10.04 -17.59
C LEU A 94 8.41 -9.01 -17.13
N TYR A 95 7.92 -7.92 -16.59
CA TYR A 95 8.71 -6.83 -15.99
C TYR A 95 8.20 -6.54 -14.61
N ILE A 96 9.09 -6.16 -13.70
CA ILE A 96 8.77 -5.76 -12.34
C ILE A 96 9.22 -4.33 -12.15
N GLY A 97 8.31 -3.47 -11.73
CA GLY A 97 8.55 -2.09 -11.34
C GLY A 97 8.17 -1.86 -9.89
N MET A 98 9.16 -1.56 -9.05
CA MET A 98 8.96 -1.18 -7.66
C MET A 98 8.87 0.34 -7.54
N ARG A 99 8.04 0.82 -6.60
CA ARG A 99 7.82 2.26 -6.44
C ARG A 99 8.92 2.94 -5.63
N TYR A 100 9.40 2.29 -4.56
CA TYR A 100 10.30 2.94 -3.60
C TYR A 100 11.63 2.24 -3.39
N TRP A 101 11.83 1.07 -4.04
CA TRP A 101 13.10 0.34 -4.01
C TRP A 101 13.35 -0.40 -5.33
N TYR A 102 14.47 -1.10 -5.43
CA TYR A 102 14.88 -1.82 -6.65
C TYR A 102 14.04 -3.08 -6.93
N PRO A 103 13.80 -3.41 -8.22
CA PRO A 103 14.09 -2.60 -9.41
C PRO A 103 13.07 -1.46 -9.54
N PHE A 104 13.54 -0.22 -9.70
CA PHE A 104 12.63 0.92 -9.84
C PHE A 104 11.78 0.82 -11.11
N THR A 105 10.60 1.43 -11.07
CA THR A 105 9.67 1.46 -12.22
C THR A 105 10.33 2.07 -13.45
N GLU A 106 11.16 3.10 -13.30
CA GLU A 106 11.92 3.75 -14.38
C GLU A 106 12.90 2.76 -15.06
N GLU A 107 13.53 1.88 -14.29
CA GLU A 107 14.42 0.84 -14.83
C GLU A 107 13.63 -0.22 -15.62
N ALA A 108 12.44 -0.58 -15.14
CA ALA A 108 11.54 -1.49 -15.85
C ALA A 108 11.09 -0.89 -17.18
N ILE A 109 10.71 0.39 -17.22
CA ILE A 109 10.34 1.10 -18.45
C ILE A 109 11.51 1.17 -19.43
N ALA A 110 12.74 1.43 -18.97
CA ALA A 110 13.93 1.41 -19.81
C ALA A 110 14.18 0.02 -20.44
N ARG A 111 13.91 -1.06 -19.71
CA ARG A 111 13.98 -2.45 -20.23
C ARG A 111 12.89 -2.72 -21.26
N ILE A 112 11.64 -2.36 -20.97
CA ILE A 112 10.48 -2.49 -21.87
C ILE A 112 10.77 -1.80 -23.21
N LYS A 113 11.34 -0.59 -23.19
CA LYS A 113 11.76 0.13 -24.41
C LYS A 113 12.83 -0.62 -25.18
N ARG A 114 13.91 -1.06 -24.50
CA ARG A 114 15.04 -1.76 -25.11
C ARG A 114 14.60 -3.07 -25.75
N ASP A 115 13.68 -3.80 -25.10
CA ASP A 115 13.20 -5.08 -25.55
C ASP A 115 12.16 -4.96 -26.68
N GLY A 116 11.77 -3.72 -27.04
CA GLY A 116 10.89 -3.44 -28.16
C GLY A 116 9.47 -3.94 -27.97
N ILE A 117 8.92 -3.75 -26.76
CA ILE A 117 7.53 -4.07 -26.46
C ILE A 117 6.60 -3.12 -27.19
N ASP A 118 5.57 -3.65 -27.85
CA ASP A 118 4.57 -2.90 -28.60
C ASP A 118 3.27 -2.72 -27.82
N GLU A 119 2.94 -3.71 -26.95
CA GLU A 119 1.74 -3.74 -26.15
C GLU A 119 2.06 -4.12 -24.70
N LEU A 120 1.57 -3.34 -23.74
CA LEU A 120 1.90 -3.48 -22.33
C LEU A 120 0.63 -3.58 -21.48
N VAL A 121 0.51 -4.63 -20.71
CA VAL A 121 -0.47 -4.73 -19.62
C VAL A 121 0.21 -4.27 -18.34
N VAL A 122 -0.38 -3.30 -17.64
CA VAL A 122 0.12 -2.78 -16.36
C VAL A 122 -0.77 -3.32 -15.24
N LEU A 123 -0.19 -4.16 -14.39
CA LEU A 123 -0.87 -4.90 -13.33
C LEU A 123 -0.25 -4.57 -11.96
N PRO A 124 -0.86 -3.69 -11.16
CA PRO A 124 -0.48 -3.51 -9.77
C PRO A 124 -0.78 -4.76 -8.94
N LEU A 125 0.14 -5.14 -8.08
CA LEU A 125 -0.04 -6.23 -7.13
C LEU A 125 -0.76 -5.76 -5.84
N TYR A 126 -1.69 -4.83 -6.03
CA TYR A 126 -2.62 -4.34 -5.01
C TYR A 126 -4.03 -4.69 -5.48
N PRO A 127 -4.77 -5.54 -4.74
CA PRO A 127 -6.12 -5.94 -5.16
C PRO A 127 -7.08 -4.76 -5.25
N GLN A 128 -7.02 -3.88 -4.25
CA GLN A 128 -7.85 -2.69 -4.15
C GLN A 128 -7.07 -1.46 -4.64
N PHE A 129 -7.79 -0.53 -5.26
CA PHE A 129 -7.20 0.75 -5.65
C PHE A 129 -7.10 1.69 -4.44
N SER A 130 -5.94 2.31 -4.27
CA SER A 130 -5.78 3.52 -3.46
C SER A 130 -4.91 4.53 -4.19
N ILE A 131 -5.16 5.81 -3.93
CA ILE A 131 -4.37 6.91 -4.47
C ILE A 131 -2.90 6.86 -4.04
N SER A 132 -2.62 6.29 -2.88
CA SER A 132 -1.26 6.13 -2.33
C SER A 132 -0.51 4.90 -2.84
N THR A 133 -1.18 3.94 -3.47
CA THR A 133 -0.60 2.69 -3.99
C THR A 133 -0.65 2.64 -5.52
N SER A 134 -1.71 2.02 -6.08
CA SER A 134 -1.91 1.96 -7.54
C SER A 134 -1.91 3.37 -8.16
N GLY A 135 -2.56 4.33 -7.52
CA GLY A 135 -2.63 5.72 -7.97
C GLY A 135 -1.26 6.38 -8.05
N SER A 136 -0.40 6.24 -7.02
CA SER A 136 0.98 6.74 -7.04
C SER A 136 1.79 6.13 -8.19
N SER A 137 1.67 4.81 -8.36
CA SER A 137 2.38 4.10 -9.44
C SER A 137 1.91 4.54 -10.83
N PHE A 138 0.61 4.71 -11.04
CA PHE A 138 0.07 5.18 -12.33
C PHE A 138 0.47 6.62 -12.64
N ARG A 139 0.51 7.51 -11.64
CA ARG A 139 0.98 8.89 -11.86
C ARG A 139 2.47 8.94 -12.22
N LEU A 140 3.28 8.08 -11.62
CA LEU A 140 4.67 7.96 -12.05
C LEU A 140 4.76 7.52 -13.52
N LEU A 141 3.98 6.51 -13.92
CA LEU A 141 3.96 6.04 -15.31
C LEU A 141 3.43 7.13 -16.26
N GLU A 142 2.35 7.82 -15.91
CA GLU A 142 1.81 8.94 -16.69
C GLU A 142 2.90 10.00 -16.93
N LYS A 143 3.60 10.41 -15.86
CA LYS A 143 4.73 11.33 -15.97
C LYS A 143 5.84 10.82 -16.90
N LEU A 144 6.22 9.55 -16.80
CA LEU A 144 7.24 8.96 -17.67
C LEU A 144 6.80 8.97 -19.15
N TRP A 145 5.51 8.72 -19.44
CA TRP A 145 4.96 8.83 -20.79
C TRP A 145 4.94 10.26 -21.32
N GLU A 146 4.68 11.24 -20.46
CA GLU A 146 4.73 12.67 -20.83
C GLU A 146 6.17 13.16 -21.10
N GLU A 147 7.14 12.68 -20.32
CA GLU A 147 8.55 13.10 -20.42
C GLU A 147 9.32 12.41 -21.56
N ASP A 148 8.85 11.25 -22.05
CA ASP A 148 9.53 10.46 -23.07
C ASP A 148 8.62 10.12 -24.26
N PRO A 149 8.64 10.95 -25.34
CA PRO A 149 7.82 10.71 -26.53
C PRO A 149 8.04 9.34 -27.20
N SER A 150 9.18 8.70 -26.95
CA SER A 150 9.43 7.36 -27.50
C SER A 150 8.52 6.27 -26.91
N LEU A 151 7.87 6.54 -25.78
CA LEU A 151 6.89 5.63 -25.16
C LEU A 151 5.51 5.67 -25.82
N GLU A 152 5.18 6.72 -26.60
CA GLU A 152 3.90 6.83 -27.32
C GLU A 152 3.63 5.65 -28.27
N ARG A 153 4.69 5.01 -28.78
CA ARG A 153 4.58 3.81 -29.62
C ARG A 153 4.07 2.59 -28.85
N ILE A 154 4.24 2.55 -27.53
CA ILE A 154 3.83 1.44 -26.69
C ILE A 154 2.36 1.62 -26.35
N ARG A 155 1.53 0.72 -26.83
CA ARG A 155 0.13 0.65 -26.46
C ARG A 155 0.02 0.01 -25.07
N TYR A 156 -0.61 0.66 -24.13
CA TYR A 156 -0.78 0.08 -22.79
C TYR A 156 -2.23 0.00 -22.35
N THR A 157 -2.49 -0.92 -21.42
CA THR A 157 -3.76 -1.08 -20.72
C THR A 157 -3.46 -1.21 -19.22
N ALA A 158 -4.02 -0.31 -18.41
CA ALA A 158 -3.88 -0.35 -16.95
C ALA A 158 -5.03 -1.15 -16.32
N ILE A 159 -4.71 -1.99 -15.36
CA ILE A 159 -5.70 -2.70 -14.51
C ILE A 159 -5.75 -1.97 -13.17
N PRO A 160 -6.81 -1.18 -12.89
CA PRO A 160 -6.79 -0.30 -11.73
C PRO A 160 -6.99 -1.03 -10.41
N SER A 161 -7.88 -2.02 -10.41
CA SER A 161 -8.35 -2.74 -9.23
C SER A 161 -8.90 -4.09 -9.67
N TRP A 162 -8.73 -5.12 -8.83
CA TRP A 162 -9.12 -6.48 -9.19
C TRP A 162 -9.54 -7.35 -7.98
N TYR A 163 -9.85 -6.72 -6.85
CA TYR A 163 -10.26 -7.36 -5.60
C TYR A 163 -11.50 -8.27 -5.73
N ALA A 164 -12.34 -8.04 -6.72
CA ALA A 164 -13.55 -8.84 -6.95
C ALA A 164 -13.32 -10.02 -7.94
N ARG A 165 -12.09 -10.31 -8.33
CA ARG A 165 -11.77 -11.42 -9.23
C ARG A 165 -12.10 -12.76 -8.57
N PRO A 166 -12.87 -13.65 -9.24
CA PRO A 166 -13.33 -14.90 -8.62
C PRO A 166 -12.20 -15.82 -8.17
N GLY A 167 -11.10 -15.90 -8.91
CA GLY A 167 -9.97 -16.74 -8.55
C GLY A 167 -9.21 -16.21 -7.33
N TYR A 168 -9.05 -14.88 -7.23
CA TYR A 168 -8.49 -14.22 -6.05
C TYR A 168 -9.37 -14.48 -4.81
N VAL A 169 -10.66 -14.19 -4.90
CA VAL A 169 -11.63 -14.36 -3.80
C VAL A 169 -11.66 -15.81 -3.33
N LYS A 170 -11.68 -16.76 -4.25
CA LYS A 170 -11.66 -18.20 -3.93
C LYS A 170 -10.36 -18.61 -3.25
N ALA A 171 -9.20 -18.17 -3.75
CA ALA A 171 -7.90 -18.48 -3.16
C ALA A 171 -7.79 -17.94 -1.72
N MET A 172 -8.27 -16.71 -1.47
CA MET A 172 -8.34 -16.16 -0.10
C MET A 172 -9.26 -16.98 0.81
N ALA A 173 -10.44 -17.35 0.32
CA ALA A 173 -11.36 -18.19 1.09
C ALA A 173 -10.76 -19.58 1.42
N GLU A 174 -10.02 -20.19 0.49
CA GLU A 174 -9.31 -21.45 0.69
C GLU A 174 -8.24 -21.32 1.79
N LEU A 175 -7.43 -20.24 1.76
CA LEU A 175 -6.40 -20.01 2.79
C LEU A 175 -7.03 -19.77 4.17
N ILE A 176 -8.13 -19.01 4.26
CA ILE A 176 -8.86 -18.79 5.50
C ILE A 176 -9.43 -20.13 6.02
N ALA A 177 -10.05 -20.93 5.15
CA ALA A 177 -10.57 -22.24 5.51
C ALA A 177 -9.49 -23.16 6.10
N ASN A 178 -8.31 -23.18 5.47
CA ASN A 178 -7.18 -23.98 5.94
C ASN A 178 -6.72 -23.58 7.36
N GLU A 179 -6.71 -22.28 7.69
CA GLU A 179 -6.34 -21.82 9.02
C GLU A 179 -7.44 -22.08 10.06
N LEU A 180 -8.71 -21.94 9.70
CA LEU A 180 -9.84 -22.31 10.55
C LEU A 180 -9.82 -23.81 10.88
N ASP A 181 -9.53 -24.67 9.88
CA ASP A 181 -9.53 -26.13 10.05
C ASP A 181 -8.38 -26.62 10.96
N GLN A 182 -7.41 -25.80 11.27
CA GLN A 182 -6.34 -26.10 12.22
C GLN A 182 -6.70 -25.72 13.67
N LEU A 183 -7.84 -25.06 13.89
CA LEU A 183 -8.33 -24.80 15.23
C LEU A 183 -8.91 -26.09 15.88
N PRO A 184 -8.83 -26.25 17.20
CA PRO A 184 -9.48 -27.36 17.89
C PRO A 184 -10.99 -27.44 17.63
N ASP A 185 -11.63 -26.28 17.50
CA ASP A 185 -13.02 -26.13 17.05
C ASP A 185 -13.06 -25.01 15.99
N PRO A 186 -13.12 -25.35 14.69
CA PRO A 186 -13.19 -24.39 13.61
C PRO A 186 -14.36 -23.39 13.71
N SER A 187 -15.47 -23.79 14.36
CA SER A 187 -16.66 -22.92 14.48
C SER A 187 -16.46 -21.76 15.47
N GLN A 188 -15.48 -21.87 16.37
CA GLN A 188 -15.15 -20.83 17.37
C GLN A 188 -14.13 -19.80 16.85
N GLY A 189 -13.55 -20.03 15.67
CA GLY A 189 -12.62 -19.09 15.07
C GLY A 189 -13.33 -17.80 14.66
N HIS A 190 -12.88 -16.66 15.16
CA HIS A 190 -13.30 -15.35 14.67
C HIS A 190 -12.36 -14.91 13.55
N ILE A 191 -12.91 -14.56 12.38
CA ILE A 191 -12.13 -14.12 11.23
C ILE A 191 -11.88 -12.61 11.37
N PHE A 192 -10.61 -12.22 11.40
CA PHE A 192 -10.22 -10.83 11.58
C PHE A 192 -9.49 -10.32 10.34
N PHE A 193 -10.18 -9.51 9.53
CA PHE A 193 -9.58 -8.90 8.35
C PHE A 193 -8.80 -7.65 8.76
N SER A 194 -7.48 -7.70 8.61
CA SER A 194 -6.60 -6.55 8.83
C SER A 194 -6.26 -5.91 7.49
N ALA A 195 -6.76 -4.69 7.27
CA ALA A 195 -6.49 -3.88 6.10
C ALA A 195 -5.48 -2.79 6.43
N HIS A 196 -4.61 -2.44 5.49
CA HIS A 196 -3.76 -1.26 5.69
C HIS A 196 -4.62 -0.01 5.78
N GLY A 197 -4.45 0.78 6.84
CA GLY A 197 -5.19 2.02 7.03
C GLY A 197 -4.82 3.09 6.00
N VAL A 198 -5.77 3.99 5.72
CA VAL A 198 -5.51 5.22 4.98
C VAL A 198 -6.13 6.39 5.73
N PRO A 199 -5.62 7.62 5.57
CA PRO A 199 -6.26 8.80 6.15
C PRO A 199 -7.71 8.95 5.67
N VAL A 200 -8.63 9.30 6.58
CA VAL A 200 -10.05 9.56 6.27
C VAL A 200 -10.20 10.58 5.16
N SER A 201 -9.35 11.59 5.11
CA SER A 201 -9.36 12.61 4.05
C SER A 201 -9.12 12.04 2.64
N TYR A 202 -8.46 10.88 2.51
CA TYR A 202 -8.31 10.22 1.20
C TYR A 202 -9.67 9.75 0.67
N VAL A 203 -10.50 9.21 1.54
CA VAL A 203 -11.83 8.71 1.18
C VAL A 203 -12.82 9.84 1.01
N GLU A 204 -12.94 10.72 2.02
CA GLU A 204 -13.98 11.75 2.07
C GLU A 204 -13.70 12.94 1.15
N GLU A 205 -12.46 13.45 1.15
CA GLU A 205 -12.11 14.65 0.38
C GLU A 205 -11.61 14.28 -1.02
N ALA A 206 -10.79 13.23 -1.10
CA ALA A 206 -10.13 12.84 -2.32
C ALA A 206 -10.93 11.81 -3.14
N GLY A 207 -11.94 11.17 -2.54
CA GLY A 207 -12.81 10.20 -3.22
C GLY A 207 -12.11 8.88 -3.53
N ASP A 208 -11.10 8.49 -2.71
CA ASP A 208 -10.44 7.20 -2.83
C ASP A 208 -11.45 6.05 -2.63
N PRO A 209 -11.59 5.11 -3.56
CA PRO A 209 -12.53 4.01 -3.43
C PRO A 209 -12.08 2.93 -2.46
N TYR A 210 -10.89 3.03 -1.90
CA TYR A 210 -10.20 1.99 -1.15
C TYR A 210 -11.07 1.35 -0.06
N GLN A 211 -11.67 2.16 0.83
CA GLN A 211 -12.52 1.65 1.90
C GLN A 211 -13.67 0.79 1.36
N ARG A 212 -14.41 1.32 0.38
CA ARG A 212 -15.53 0.59 -0.25
C ARG A 212 -15.05 -0.70 -0.93
N GLU A 213 -13.88 -0.68 -1.56
CA GLU A 213 -13.33 -1.87 -2.23
C GLU A 213 -12.88 -2.93 -1.22
N ILE A 214 -12.31 -2.52 -0.08
CA ILE A 214 -11.97 -3.43 1.04
C ILE A 214 -13.23 -4.06 1.62
N GLU A 215 -14.23 -3.25 1.99
CA GLU A 215 -15.49 -3.73 2.56
C GLU A 215 -16.17 -4.74 1.62
N HIS A 216 -16.30 -4.41 0.34
CA HIS A 216 -16.89 -5.32 -0.65
C HIS A 216 -16.02 -6.56 -0.88
N CYS A 217 -14.70 -6.45 -0.82
CA CYS A 217 -13.78 -7.59 -0.90
C CYS A 217 -14.01 -8.57 0.26
N VAL A 218 -14.14 -8.06 1.48
CA VAL A 218 -14.48 -8.87 2.67
C VAL A 218 -15.80 -9.62 2.46
N ASP A 219 -16.86 -8.92 2.02
CA ASP A 219 -18.17 -9.53 1.75
C ASP A 219 -18.07 -10.69 0.75
N LEU A 220 -17.33 -10.49 -0.35
CA LEU A 220 -17.12 -11.52 -1.38
C LEU A 220 -16.37 -12.74 -0.84
N ILE A 221 -15.33 -12.52 -0.04
CA ILE A 221 -14.54 -13.60 0.57
C ILE A 221 -15.36 -14.37 1.59
N VAL A 222 -16.10 -13.68 2.47
CA VAL A 222 -16.98 -14.32 3.47
C VAL A 222 -18.08 -15.13 2.79
N GLN A 223 -18.66 -14.59 1.74
CA GLN A 223 -19.64 -15.32 0.91
C GLN A 223 -19.03 -16.57 0.26
N ALA A 224 -17.84 -16.46 -0.31
CA ALA A 224 -17.13 -17.59 -0.96
C ALA A 224 -16.70 -18.65 0.07
N LEU A 225 -16.32 -18.23 1.27
CA LEU A 225 -15.96 -19.12 2.36
C LEU A 225 -17.15 -19.98 2.82
N GLY A 226 -18.37 -19.42 2.85
CA GLY A 226 -19.60 -20.14 3.15
C GLY A 226 -19.66 -20.75 4.55
N ARG A 227 -18.91 -20.23 5.53
CA ARG A 227 -18.88 -20.68 6.92
C ARG A 227 -19.60 -19.69 7.84
N PRO A 228 -20.19 -20.15 8.97
CA PRO A 228 -20.95 -19.30 9.88
C PRO A 228 -20.08 -18.46 10.83
N ASN A 229 -18.75 -18.49 10.67
CA ASN A 229 -17.83 -17.77 11.53
C ASN A 229 -18.12 -16.27 11.50
N GLN A 230 -18.11 -15.65 12.68
CA GLN A 230 -18.16 -14.19 12.77
C GLN A 230 -16.87 -13.56 12.24
N HIS A 231 -16.96 -12.34 11.76
CA HIS A 231 -15.81 -11.62 11.23
C HIS A 231 -15.83 -10.15 11.63
N THR A 232 -14.65 -9.55 11.65
CA THR A 232 -14.41 -8.12 11.88
C THR A 232 -13.43 -7.61 10.85
N LEU A 233 -13.65 -6.40 10.36
CA LEU A 233 -12.68 -5.65 9.55
C LEU A 233 -12.11 -4.52 10.40
N ALA A 234 -10.79 -4.40 10.43
CA ALA A 234 -10.08 -3.32 11.09
C ALA A 234 -8.90 -2.81 10.24
N TYR A 235 -8.36 -1.66 10.62
CA TYR A 235 -7.33 -0.97 9.85
C TYR A 235 -6.05 -0.82 10.67
N GLN A 236 -4.93 -1.29 10.09
CA GLN A 236 -3.59 -1.29 10.70
C GLN A 236 -2.73 -0.09 10.27
N SER A 237 -1.54 0.02 10.84
CA SER A 237 -0.45 0.89 10.40
C SER A 237 -0.76 2.40 10.51
N ARG A 238 -1.54 2.80 11.49
CA ARG A 238 -1.82 4.22 11.78
C ARG A 238 -0.54 5.02 12.06
N VAL A 239 -0.35 6.14 11.37
CA VAL A 239 0.84 6.97 11.50
C VAL A 239 0.52 8.46 11.58
N GLY A 240 1.18 9.17 12.50
CA GLY A 240 1.09 10.63 12.61
C GLY A 240 -0.24 11.15 13.19
N PRO A 241 -0.46 12.48 13.15
CA PRO A 241 -1.56 13.12 13.87
C PRO A 241 -2.85 13.26 13.05
N VAL A 242 -2.95 12.64 11.88
CA VAL A 242 -4.15 12.69 11.03
C VAL A 242 -5.13 11.60 11.43
N GLU A 243 -6.40 11.80 11.13
CA GLU A 243 -7.44 10.81 11.35
C GLU A 243 -7.36 9.71 10.27
N TRP A 244 -7.36 8.44 10.72
CA TRP A 244 -7.29 7.25 9.87
C TRP A 244 -8.60 6.48 9.91
N LEU A 245 -8.83 5.61 8.92
CA LEU A 245 -9.97 4.72 8.91
C LEU A 245 -10.00 3.86 10.18
N GLN A 246 -11.19 3.60 10.68
CA GLN A 246 -11.46 2.85 11.92
C GLN A 246 -12.40 1.65 11.64
N PRO A 247 -12.49 0.66 12.59
CA PRO A 247 -11.73 0.56 13.85
C PRO A 247 -10.24 0.31 13.62
N TYR A 248 -9.40 0.71 14.58
CA TYR A 248 -7.97 0.37 14.53
C TYR A 248 -7.77 -1.09 14.93
N THR A 249 -6.76 -1.74 14.33
CA THR A 249 -6.51 -3.18 14.55
C THR A 249 -6.25 -3.49 16.01
N GLU A 250 -5.43 -2.69 16.70
CA GLU A 250 -5.10 -2.87 18.13
C GLU A 250 -6.35 -2.81 18.99
N ASP A 251 -7.12 -1.72 18.87
CA ASP A 251 -8.35 -1.49 19.64
C ASP A 251 -9.38 -2.61 19.40
N ALA A 252 -9.54 -3.02 18.13
CA ALA A 252 -10.51 -4.07 17.77
C ALA A 252 -10.10 -5.46 18.29
N ILE A 253 -8.81 -5.77 18.40
CA ILE A 253 -8.33 -7.02 19.01
C ILE A 253 -8.66 -7.03 20.50
N GLU A 254 -8.41 -5.93 21.22
CA GLU A 254 -8.73 -5.78 22.64
C GLU A 254 -10.24 -5.92 22.90
N GLU A 255 -11.08 -5.22 22.12
CA GLU A 255 -12.54 -5.29 22.22
C GLU A 255 -13.08 -6.72 21.98
N LEU A 256 -12.51 -7.46 21.01
CA LEU A 256 -12.88 -8.84 20.75
C LEU A 256 -12.50 -9.76 21.92
N ALA A 257 -11.32 -9.58 22.50
CA ALA A 257 -10.88 -10.32 23.68
C ALA A 257 -11.79 -10.07 24.88
N GLU A 258 -12.15 -8.80 25.14
CA GLU A 258 -13.11 -8.42 26.20
C GLU A 258 -14.51 -9.00 25.98
N SER A 259 -14.93 -9.15 24.72
CA SER A 259 -16.21 -9.78 24.36
C SER A 259 -16.20 -11.30 24.50
N GLY A 260 -15.05 -11.91 24.85
CA GLY A 260 -14.90 -13.35 25.09
C GLY A 260 -14.42 -14.16 23.89
N VAL A 261 -13.99 -13.53 22.80
CA VAL A 261 -13.34 -14.24 21.68
C VAL A 261 -12.01 -14.83 22.15
N LYS A 262 -11.79 -16.12 21.84
CA LYS A 262 -10.59 -16.86 22.26
C LYS A 262 -9.69 -17.30 21.11
N ALA A 263 -10.21 -17.31 19.89
CA ALA A 263 -9.45 -17.71 18.70
C ALA A 263 -9.63 -16.71 17.57
N LEU A 264 -8.54 -16.10 17.11
CA LEU A 264 -8.51 -15.20 15.95
C LEU A 264 -7.82 -15.88 14.77
N VAL A 265 -8.42 -15.74 13.59
CA VAL A 265 -7.83 -16.05 12.29
C VAL A 265 -7.66 -14.75 11.52
N VAL A 266 -6.46 -14.20 11.51
CA VAL A 266 -6.15 -12.86 11.00
C VAL A 266 -5.77 -12.93 9.54
N VAL A 267 -6.47 -12.14 8.71
CA VAL A 267 -6.36 -12.12 7.24
C VAL A 267 -5.74 -10.82 6.77
N PRO A 268 -4.56 -10.82 6.13
CA PRO A 268 -3.93 -9.63 5.56
C PRO A 268 -4.59 -9.23 4.23
N ILE A 269 -5.80 -8.64 4.29
CA ILE A 269 -6.67 -8.44 3.12
C ILE A 269 -6.11 -7.49 2.05
N SER A 270 -5.22 -6.58 2.41
CA SER A 270 -4.63 -5.60 1.49
C SER A 270 -3.41 -6.13 0.74
N PHE A 271 -2.92 -7.33 1.07
CA PHE A 271 -1.61 -7.80 0.66
C PHE A 271 -1.66 -9.17 0.00
N VAL A 272 -0.97 -9.29 -1.13
CA VAL A 272 -0.87 -10.56 -1.86
C VAL A 272 0.51 -11.21 -1.77
N SER A 273 1.44 -10.55 -1.10
CA SER A 273 2.82 -11.03 -0.89
C SER A 273 3.23 -10.80 0.56
N GLU A 274 4.00 -11.73 1.12
CA GLU A 274 4.58 -11.54 2.46
C GLU A 274 5.58 -10.39 2.45
N HIS A 275 5.53 -9.57 3.48
CA HIS A 275 6.44 -8.44 3.71
C HIS A 275 6.41 -8.01 5.19
N ILE A 276 6.97 -6.85 5.53
CA ILE A 276 7.10 -6.40 6.92
C ILE A 276 5.75 -6.34 7.64
N GLU A 277 4.70 -5.85 6.99
CA GLU A 277 3.38 -5.65 7.60
C GLU A 277 2.64 -6.97 7.86
N THR A 278 2.89 -8.01 7.06
CA THR A 278 2.31 -9.34 7.33
C THR A 278 3.14 -10.15 8.32
N LEU A 279 4.47 -10.08 8.23
CA LEU A 279 5.36 -10.95 8.99
C LEU A 279 5.75 -10.36 10.36
N GLN A 280 5.86 -9.04 10.47
CA GLN A 280 6.24 -8.39 11.72
C GLN A 280 5.02 -7.75 12.39
N GLU A 281 4.30 -6.86 11.72
CA GLU A 281 3.19 -6.12 12.33
C GLU A 281 2.03 -7.08 12.71
N ILE A 282 1.56 -7.93 11.77
CA ILE A 282 0.46 -8.86 12.06
C ILE A 282 0.94 -10.06 12.87
N ASP A 283 2.01 -10.74 12.44
CA ASP A 283 2.36 -12.06 13.01
C ASP A 283 3.20 -11.99 14.29
N ILE A 284 3.83 -10.84 14.57
CA ILE A 284 4.59 -10.64 15.82
C ILE A 284 3.85 -9.62 16.71
N GLU A 285 3.69 -8.38 16.27
CA GLU A 285 3.19 -7.28 17.09
C GLU A 285 1.70 -7.48 17.49
N TYR A 286 0.82 -7.71 16.51
CA TYR A 286 -0.61 -7.93 16.84
C TYR A 286 -0.88 -9.28 17.48
N ARG A 287 -0.04 -10.29 17.24
CA ARG A 287 -0.08 -11.53 18.01
C ARG A 287 0.21 -11.28 19.49
N GLU A 288 1.24 -10.51 19.81
CA GLU A 288 1.60 -10.15 21.19
C GLU A 288 0.45 -9.41 21.87
N ILE A 289 -0.14 -8.40 21.21
CA ILE A 289 -1.32 -7.69 21.71
C ILE A 289 -2.50 -8.64 21.96
N ALA A 290 -2.77 -9.55 21.04
CA ALA A 290 -3.85 -10.50 21.18
C ALA A 290 -3.65 -11.46 22.38
N GLU A 291 -2.44 -11.98 22.54
CA GLU A 291 -2.07 -12.87 23.66
C GLU A 291 -2.16 -12.12 25.01
N GLU A 292 -1.66 -10.90 25.09
CA GLU A 292 -1.75 -10.06 26.29
C GLU A 292 -3.20 -9.70 26.64
N SER A 293 -4.08 -9.54 25.64
CA SER A 293 -5.50 -9.28 25.82
C SER A 293 -6.32 -10.53 26.19
N GLY A 294 -5.72 -11.72 26.13
CA GLY A 294 -6.35 -12.98 26.53
C GLY A 294 -6.97 -13.80 25.39
N ILE A 295 -6.57 -13.55 24.14
CA ILE A 295 -6.80 -14.46 23.01
C ILE A 295 -5.89 -15.68 23.17
N GLU A 296 -6.48 -16.86 23.17
CA GLU A 296 -5.75 -18.12 23.43
C GLU A 296 -5.12 -18.71 22.17
N THR A 297 -5.70 -18.40 21.00
CA THR A 297 -5.21 -18.89 19.72
C THR A 297 -5.22 -17.76 18.69
N PHE A 298 -4.04 -17.42 18.19
CA PHE A 298 -3.86 -16.46 17.10
C PHE A 298 -3.24 -17.16 15.89
N ARG A 299 -3.94 -17.15 14.77
CA ARG A 299 -3.47 -17.71 13.50
C ARG A 299 -3.48 -16.65 12.44
N ARG A 300 -2.36 -16.44 11.76
CA ARG A 300 -2.29 -15.56 10.60
C ARG A 300 -2.47 -16.36 9.31
N VAL A 301 -3.42 -15.96 8.49
CA VAL A 301 -3.57 -16.47 7.13
C VAL A 301 -2.37 -16.01 6.29
N PRO A 302 -1.65 -16.92 5.63
CA PRO A 302 -0.53 -16.51 4.77
C PRO A 302 -1.01 -15.63 3.61
N ALA A 303 -0.15 -14.71 3.16
CA ALA A 303 -0.41 -14.00 1.91
C ALA A 303 -0.45 -14.99 0.73
N LEU A 304 -1.11 -14.61 -0.36
CA LEU A 304 -1.30 -15.49 -1.51
C LEU A 304 0.00 -15.95 -2.17
N ASN A 305 1.03 -15.10 -2.17
CA ASN A 305 2.31 -15.37 -2.81
C ASN A 305 2.13 -15.99 -4.21
N THR A 306 2.56 -17.22 -4.40
CA THR A 306 2.41 -17.98 -5.66
C THR A 306 1.27 -19.01 -5.63
N HIS A 307 0.22 -18.76 -4.84
CA HIS A 307 -0.94 -19.67 -4.78
C HIS A 307 -1.47 -19.98 -6.19
N PRO A 308 -1.61 -21.26 -6.61
CA PRO A 308 -1.91 -21.60 -7.99
C PRO A 308 -3.20 -20.99 -8.54
N GLY A 309 -4.26 -20.96 -7.74
CA GLY A 309 -5.55 -20.34 -8.13
C GLY A 309 -5.44 -18.83 -8.33
N PHE A 310 -4.62 -18.16 -7.54
CA PHE A 310 -4.34 -16.74 -7.69
C PHE A 310 -3.51 -16.45 -8.94
N ILE A 311 -2.44 -17.22 -9.19
CA ILE A 311 -1.58 -17.07 -10.37
C ILE A 311 -2.39 -17.32 -11.65
N ASP A 312 -3.23 -18.37 -11.68
CA ASP A 312 -4.09 -18.65 -12.83
C ASP A 312 -5.09 -17.53 -13.11
N ASP A 313 -5.67 -16.93 -12.06
CA ASP A 313 -6.58 -15.78 -12.21
C ASP A 313 -5.84 -14.50 -12.66
N MET A 314 -4.61 -14.27 -12.20
CA MET A 314 -3.77 -13.19 -12.74
C MET A 314 -3.51 -13.40 -14.25
N ALA A 315 -3.26 -14.62 -14.69
CA ALA A 315 -3.07 -14.91 -16.10
C ALA A 315 -4.36 -14.63 -16.91
N ASN A 316 -5.52 -15.03 -16.39
CA ASN A 316 -6.81 -14.73 -17.02
C ASN A 316 -7.05 -13.21 -17.07
N MET A 317 -6.70 -12.47 -16.01
CA MET A 317 -6.83 -11.02 -15.95
C MET A 317 -5.97 -10.32 -17.03
N VAL A 318 -4.75 -10.79 -17.25
CA VAL A 318 -3.88 -10.29 -18.33
C VAL A 318 -4.51 -10.57 -19.70
N ILE A 319 -5.04 -11.78 -19.93
CA ILE A 319 -5.71 -12.16 -21.19
C ILE A 319 -6.96 -11.30 -21.43
N ASP A 320 -7.78 -11.10 -20.38
CA ASP A 320 -8.96 -10.24 -20.44
C ASP A 320 -8.57 -8.80 -20.81
N ALA A 321 -7.47 -8.28 -20.23
CA ALA A 321 -6.98 -6.94 -20.52
C ALA A 321 -6.51 -6.76 -21.94
N LEU A 322 -5.84 -7.77 -22.52
CA LEU A 322 -5.41 -7.79 -23.93
C LEU A 322 -6.60 -7.87 -24.90
N GLY A 323 -7.69 -8.51 -24.50
CA GLY A 323 -8.92 -8.64 -25.30
C GLY A 323 -9.93 -7.49 -25.14
N SER A 324 -9.69 -6.57 -24.21
CA SER A 324 -10.63 -5.52 -23.83
C SER A 324 -10.24 -4.14 -24.42
N PRO A 325 -11.18 -3.17 -24.47
CA PRO A 325 -10.85 -1.77 -24.75
C PRO A 325 -9.78 -1.26 -23.77
N ARG A 326 -8.83 -0.48 -24.29
CA ARG A 326 -7.75 0.06 -23.47
C ARG A 326 -8.25 0.97 -22.38
N ARG A 327 -7.61 0.88 -21.22
CA ARG A 327 -7.74 1.83 -20.13
C ARG A 327 -6.43 2.58 -19.99
N LEU A 328 -6.48 3.89 -20.18
CA LEU A 328 -5.32 4.76 -20.00
C LEU A 328 -5.13 5.07 -18.51
N PHE A 329 -3.95 5.53 -18.15
CA PHE A 329 -3.67 5.95 -16.76
C PHE A 329 -4.64 7.06 -16.31
N SER A 330 -4.94 8.02 -17.20
CA SER A 330 -5.92 9.08 -16.97
C SER A 330 -7.34 8.58 -16.71
N ASP A 331 -7.74 7.44 -17.28
CA ASP A 331 -9.08 6.86 -17.10
C ASP A 331 -9.20 6.16 -15.75
N VAL A 332 -8.06 5.75 -15.19
CA VAL A 332 -7.97 5.00 -13.95
C VAL A 332 -7.94 5.92 -12.73
N VAL A 333 -7.33 7.10 -12.88
CA VAL A 333 -7.32 8.13 -11.84
C VAL A 333 -8.63 8.91 -11.91
N HIS A 334 -9.72 8.28 -11.55
CA HIS A 334 -11.12 8.75 -11.43
C HIS A 334 -11.60 9.82 -12.41
N PRO A 335 -12.42 9.42 -13.40
CA PRO A 335 -13.02 10.35 -14.37
C PRO A 335 -14.08 11.29 -13.78
N GLU A 336 -14.70 10.96 -12.63
CA GLU A 336 -15.83 11.73 -12.09
C GLU A 336 -15.43 12.92 -11.21
N LYS A 337 -14.29 12.87 -10.61
CA LYS A 337 -13.67 14.01 -9.95
C LYS A 337 -12.29 14.17 -10.54
N LYS A 338 -12.08 15.19 -11.37
CA LYS A 338 -10.72 15.64 -11.68
C LYS A 338 -10.01 15.79 -10.34
N PHE A 339 -9.28 14.75 -9.96
CA PHE A 339 -8.58 14.68 -8.72
C PHE A 339 -7.49 15.72 -8.75
N LYS A 340 -7.84 16.93 -8.38
CA LYS A 340 -6.88 17.96 -8.06
C LYS A 340 -6.31 17.55 -6.71
N MET A 341 -5.29 16.73 -6.75
CA MET A 341 -4.50 16.32 -5.56
C MET A 341 -4.01 17.49 -4.75
N TYR A 342 -3.80 18.59 -5.41
CA TYR A 342 -3.73 19.93 -4.86
C TYR A 342 -4.77 20.75 -5.63
N PRO A 343 -5.61 21.55 -4.96
CA PRO A 343 -6.25 22.64 -5.65
C PRO A 343 -5.10 23.47 -6.24
N GLN A 344 -4.85 23.35 -7.54
CA GLN A 344 -3.80 24.11 -8.24
C GLN A 344 -4.01 25.63 -8.10
N GLU A 345 -5.07 26.07 -7.43
CA GLU A 345 -5.50 27.44 -7.29
C GLU A 345 -5.60 27.98 -5.86
N ARG A 346 -5.19 27.20 -4.84
CA ARG A 346 -5.11 27.76 -3.48
C ARG A 346 -3.66 27.89 -3.08
N SER A 347 -3.06 29.01 -3.53
CA SER A 347 -1.79 29.46 -3.01
C SER A 347 -1.82 29.44 -1.47
N ALA A 348 -0.82 28.81 -0.84
CA ALA A 348 -0.58 28.96 0.59
C ALA A 348 -0.21 30.40 0.96
N TRP A 349 -0.12 31.27 -0.04
CA TRP A 349 0.19 32.70 0.08
C TRP A 349 -1.04 33.53 -0.30
N GLY A 350 -1.37 34.51 0.50
CA GLY A 350 -2.48 35.44 0.28
C GLY A 350 -3.61 35.29 1.30
N LEU A 351 -4.75 35.91 1.04
CA LEU A 351 -5.95 35.88 1.88
C LEU A 351 -6.84 34.68 1.53
N THR A 352 -6.32 33.46 1.67
CA THR A 352 -7.07 32.23 1.48
C THR A 352 -7.27 31.52 2.82
N PRO A 353 -8.35 30.74 3.04
CA PRO A 353 -8.56 29.99 4.28
C PRO A 353 -7.39 29.06 4.63
N VAL A 354 -6.72 28.49 3.62
CA VAL A 354 -5.53 27.64 3.79
C VAL A 354 -4.34 28.49 4.26
N ALA A 355 -4.13 29.66 3.67
CA ALA A 355 -3.07 30.58 4.10
C ALA A 355 -3.32 31.09 5.53
N GLU A 356 -4.57 31.37 5.91
CA GLU A 356 -4.93 31.78 7.28
C GLU A 356 -4.64 30.70 8.32
N VAL A 357 -4.98 29.44 8.03
CA VAL A 357 -4.68 28.31 8.91
C VAL A 357 -3.17 28.13 9.09
N TRP A 358 -2.39 28.21 8.00
CA TRP A 358 -0.93 28.10 8.08
C TRP A 358 -0.27 29.28 8.75
N ASN A 359 -0.71 30.49 8.45
CA ASN A 359 -0.23 31.71 9.13
C ASN A 359 -0.57 31.66 10.64
N GLY A 360 -1.75 31.17 11.00
CA GLY A 360 -2.14 30.97 12.40
C GLY A 360 -1.27 29.92 13.12
N ARG A 361 -0.95 28.81 12.48
CA ARG A 361 -0.06 27.77 13.04
C ARG A 361 1.38 28.27 13.18
N LEU A 362 1.91 28.98 12.19
CA LEU A 362 3.23 29.58 12.25
C LEU A 362 3.30 30.69 13.30
N ALA A 363 2.25 31.50 13.43
CA ALA A 363 2.15 32.52 14.48
C ALA A 363 2.12 31.88 15.87
N MET A 364 1.39 30.77 16.07
CA MET A 364 1.40 30.02 17.33
C MET A 364 2.77 29.46 17.67
N LEU A 365 3.47 28.86 16.69
CA LEU A 365 4.84 28.37 16.88
C LEU A 365 5.80 29.50 17.24
N GLY A 366 5.70 30.64 16.57
CA GLY A 366 6.46 31.87 16.92
C GLY A 366 6.13 32.38 18.32
N PHE A 367 4.87 32.38 18.70
CA PHE A 367 4.43 32.77 20.03
C PHE A 367 4.94 31.80 21.12
N PHE A 368 4.88 30.49 20.88
CA PHE A 368 5.47 29.51 21.80
C PHE A 368 6.99 29.65 21.91
N ALA A 369 7.68 29.89 20.81
CA ALA A 369 9.12 30.14 20.83
C ALA A 369 9.46 31.39 21.65
N LEU A 370 8.68 32.48 21.50
CA LEU A 370 8.84 33.70 22.27
C LEU A 370 8.56 33.49 23.78
N LEU A 371 7.51 32.72 24.11
CA LEU A 371 7.22 32.39 25.52
C LEU A 371 8.33 31.53 26.13
N LEU A 372 8.86 30.56 25.43
CA LEU A 372 10.00 29.76 25.89
C LEU A 372 11.24 30.64 26.13
N GLU A 373 11.49 31.59 25.25
CA GLU A 373 12.61 32.51 25.37
C GLU A 373 12.46 33.46 26.55
N LEU A 374 11.25 33.99 26.77
CA LEU A 374 10.94 34.85 27.93
C LEU A 374 11.06 34.12 29.27
N VAL A 375 10.74 32.81 29.31
CA VAL A 375 10.77 32.03 30.55
C VAL A 375 12.15 31.44 30.83
N SER A 376 12.87 31.00 29.78
CA SER A 376 14.16 30.30 29.90
C SER A 376 15.38 31.19 29.72
N GLY A 377 15.20 32.41 29.16
CA GLY A 377 16.29 33.28 28.77
C GLY A 377 17.18 32.76 27.65
N HIS A 378 16.80 31.62 27.03
CA HIS A 378 17.55 30.97 25.97
C HIS A 378 16.55 30.36 24.97
N GLY A 379 16.47 30.92 23.77
CA GLY A 379 15.55 30.46 22.76
C GLY A 379 16.06 30.70 21.34
N PRO A 380 15.26 30.30 20.32
CA PRO A 380 15.65 30.43 18.93
C PRO A 380 16.00 31.86 18.48
N LEU A 381 15.40 32.87 19.05
CA LEU A 381 15.66 34.28 18.70
C LEU A 381 17.00 34.75 19.25
N HIS A 382 17.39 34.26 20.41
CA HIS A 382 18.71 34.49 20.99
C HIS A 382 19.83 33.82 20.20
N LEU A 383 19.56 32.58 19.66
CA LEU A 383 20.49 31.85 18.81
C LEU A 383 20.72 32.53 17.45
N VAL A 384 19.77 33.28 16.92
CA VAL A 384 19.89 34.04 15.67
C VAL A 384 20.19 35.53 15.88
N GLY A 385 20.46 35.95 17.10
CA GLY A 385 20.90 37.32 17.43
C GLY A 385 19.83 38.39 17.23
N LEU A 386 18.54 38.04 17.38
CA LEU A 386 17.41 38.97 17.27
C LEU A 386 16.88 39.45 18.64
N LEU A 387 17.38 38.90 19.74
CA LEU A 387 17.21 39.34 21.14
C LEU A 387 18.50 39.15 21.90
#